data_7078e12a4cdd6ac8af0a77e2baa96c0b
#
_entry.id   7078e12a4cdd6ac8af0a77e2baa96c0b
#
_cell.length_a   1.000
_cell.length_b   1.000
_cell.length_c   1.000
_cell.angle_alpha   90.00
_cell.angle_beta   90.00
_cell.angle_gamma   90.00
#
_symmetry.space_group_name_H-M   'P 1'
#
loop_
_entity.id
_entity.type
_entity.pdbx_description
1 polymer ?
#
loop_
_entity_poly.entity_id
_entity_poly.type
_entity_poly.pdbx_seq_one_letter_code
_entity_poly.pdbx_strand_id
1 'polypeptide(L)'
;MARDARRGFLASAKRLDEPMMLDLAGKLVTEHGVVAAWNSVFLPCLGDIGEMIARIGSGVEVEHVASAAVLQALRTVPRSSRMGVLAALLSTAPEEQHVLPLEALGASLSEQDCLWRSLGARVPSRALCDAVVLLRPAVTLVWAHRADLAAGVPLEELNARSDTLLAVAGPGWAGLSLPDFVRRPATLTAAIELVLAHSDV
;
A
#
# COMPACT_ATOMS: atom_id res chain seq x y z
N MET A 1 5.03 -3.48 24.35
CA MET A 1 5.55 -4.12 23.11
C MET A 1 5.50 -3.18 21.91
N ALA A 2 4.36 -2.76 21.37
CA ALA A 2 4.32 -1.86 20.20
C ALA A 2 5.06 -0.52 20.38
N ARG A 3 4.94 0.10 21.57
CA ARG A 3 5.65 1.35 21.90
C ARG A 3 7.18 1.19 21.89
N ASP A 4 7.67 0.08 22.39
CA ASP A 4 9.13 -0.18 22.45
C ASP A 4 9.67 -0.51 21.06
N ALA A 5 8.95 -1.30 20.28
CA ALA A 5 9.28 -1.60 18.87
C ALA A 5 9.31 -0.31 18.03
N ARG A 6 8.29 0.56 18.16
CA ARG A 6 8.26 1.87 17.49
C ARG A 6 9.46 2.73 17.88
N ARG A 7 9.75 2.83 19.19
CA ARG A 7 10.91 3.59 19.67
C ARG A 7 12.23 3.03 19.13
N GLY A 8 12.40 1.70 19.13
CA GLY A 8 13.58 1.02 18.60
C GLY A 8 13.76 1.26 17.12
N PHE A 9 12.69 1.10 16.31
CA PHE A 9 12.71 1.33 14.88
C PHE A 9 13.07 2.78 14.52
N LEU A 10 12.43 3.76 15.18
CA LEU A 10 12.73 5.19 14.97
C LEU A 10 14.17 5.55 15.39
N ALA A 11 14.68 4.97 16.48
CA ALA A 11 16.05 5.21 16.91
C ALA A 11 17.07 4.64 15.90
N SER A 12 16.80 3.48 15.33
CA SER A 12 17.63 2.87 14.29
C SER A 12 17.57 3.66 12.98
N ALA A 13 16.37 4.13 12.58
CA ALA A 13 16.19 4.96 11.40
C ALA A 13 17.03 6.25 11.49
N LYS A 14 16.98 6.96 12.61
CA LYS A 14 17.76 8.19 12.85
C LYS A 14 19.28 8.00 12.82
N ARG A 15 19.76 6.78 13.03
CA ARG A 15 21.19 6.41 12.91
C ARG A 15 21.54 5.81 11.56
N LEU A 16 20.56 5.67 10.65
CA LEU A 16 20.68 4.96 9.38
C LEU A 16 21.17 3.50 9.57
N ASP A 17 20.76 2.87 10.69
CA ASP A 17 21.15 1.51 11.06
C ASP A 17 20.22 0.53 10.32
N GLU A 18 20.47 0.38 9.02
CA GLU A 18 19.70 -0.47 8.13
C GLU A 18 19.60 -1.93 8.61
N PRO A 19 20.71 -2.59 9.03
CA PRO A 19 20.63 -3.97 9.50
C PRO A 19 19.69 -4.15 10.68
N MET A 20 19.71 -3.22 11.64
CA MET A 20 18.82 -3.27 12.80
C MET A 20 17.36 -2.99 12.40
N MET A 21 17.11 -2.08 11.44
CA MET A 21 15.77 -1.84 10.94
C MET A 21 15.19 -3.06 10.22
N LEU A 22 16.00 -3.74 9.40
CA LEU A 22 15.61 -4.97 8.70
C LEU A 22 15.26 -6.09 9.68
N ASP A 23 16.09 -6.30 10.70
CA ASP A 23 15.83 -7.30 11.74
C ASP A 23 14.54 -7.00 12.51
N LEU A 24 14.36 -5.77 12.96
CA LEU A 24 13.17 -5.34 13.68
C LEU A 24 11.90 -5.45 12.83
N ALA A 25 11.95 -4.98 11.58
CA ALA A 25 10.80 -5.01 10.67
C ALA A 25 10.42 -6.46 10.30
N GLY A 26 11.41 -7.31 10.00
CA GLY A 26 11.19 -8.73 9.71
C GLY A 26 10.56 -9.47 10.88
N LYS A 27 11.07 -9.27 12.10
CA LYS A 27 10.49 -9.85 13.33
C LYS A 27 9.05 -9.41 13.54
N LEU A 28 8.76 -8.12 13.37
CA LEU A 28 7.41 -7.60 13.55
C LEU A 28 6.42 -8.26 12.59
N VAL A 29 6.77 -8.41 11.32
CA VAL A 29 5.93 -9.08 10.32
C VAL A 29 5.76 -10.56 10.66
N THR A 30 6.83 -11.26 10.99
CA THR A 30 6.80 -12.70 11.25
C THR A 30 6.04 -13.05 12.53
N GLU A 31 6.20 -12.27 13.60
CA GLU A 31 5.63 -12.57 14.91
C GLU A 31 4.21 -12.05 15.08
N HIS A 32 3.83 -10.98 14.40
CA HIS A 32 2.56 -10.28 14.62
C HIS A 32 1.68 -10.14 13.38
N GLY A 33 2.20 -10.50 12.21
CA GLY A 33 1.53 -10.31 10.92
C GLY A 33 1.61 -8.88 10.39
N VAL A 34 1.31 -8.75 9.10
CA VAL A 34 1.44 -7.48 8.36
C VAL A 34 0.55 -6.37 8.94
N VAL A 35 -0.73 -6.66 9.18
CA VAL A 35 -1.70 -5.65 9.64
C VAL A 35 -1.28 -5.05 10.98
N ALA A 36 -0.85 -5.89 11.93
CA ALA A 36 -0.40 -5.42 13.24
C ALA A 36 0.91 -4.63 13.16
N ALA A 37 1.90 -5.12 12.41
CA ALA A 37 3.17 -4.44 12.19
C ALA A 37 2.96 -3.08 11.49
N TRP A 38 2.11 -3.04 10.46
CA TRP A 38 1.78 -1.82 9.74
C TRP A 38 1.12 -0.77 10.63
N ASN A 39 -0.01 -1.12 11.26
CA ASN A 39 -0.82 -0.17 12.02
C ASN A 39 -0.13 0.31 13.30
N SER A 40 0.63 -0.58 13.97
CA SER A 40 1.20 -0.28 15.28
C SER A 40 2.61 0.32 15.24
N VAL A 41 3.38 0.07 14.16
CA VAL A 41 4.78 0.48 14.08
C VAL A 41 5.09 1.22 12.78
N PHE A 42 4.90 0.60 11.62
CA PHE A 42 5.42 1.17 10.36
C PHE A 42 4.74 2.48 9.99
N LEU A 43 3.41 2.49 9.89
CA LEU A 43 2.66 3.69 9.52
C LEU A 43 2.90 4.86 10.51
N PRO A 44 2.84 4.66 11.85
CA PRO A 44 3.17 5.72 12.79
C PRO A 44 4.63 6.19 12.71
N CYS A 45 5.61 5.28 12.50
CA CYS A 45 7.02 5.67 12.36
C CYS A 45 7.29 6.50 11.10
N LEU A 46 6.73 6.09 9.97
CA LEU A 46 6.85 6.82 8.72
C LEU A 46 6.17 8.19 8.82
N GLY A 47 5.03 8.28 9.51
CA GLY A 47 4.36 9.54 9.82
C GLY A 47 5.24 10.48 10.66
N ASP A 48 5.82 9.99 11.76
CA ASP A 48 6.74 10.77 12.61
C ASP A 48 7.96 11.28 11.83
N ILE A 49 8.51 10.45 10.93
CA ILE A 49 9.65 10.83 10.08
C ILE A 49 9.21 11.91 9.08
N GLY A 50 8.06 11.75 8.43
CA GLY A 50 7.51 12.74 7.50
C GLY A 50 7.24 14.10 8.18
N GLU A 51 6.66 14.08 9.37
CA GLU A 51 6.45 15.31 10.17
C GLU A 51 7.78 15.97 10.59
N MET A 52 8.78 15.15 10.92
CA MET A 52 10.13 15.66 11.22
C MET A 52 10.72 16.37 10.00
N ILE A 53 10.66 15.76 8.82
CA ILE A 53 11.17 16.33 7.57
C ILE A 53 10.43 17.64 7.24
N ALA A 54 9.11 17.66 7.33
CA ALA A 54 8.29 18.83 7.06
C ALA A 54 8.66 20.02 7.99
N ARG A 55 9.01 19.73 9.26
CA ARG A 55 9.35 20.73 10.25
C ARG A 55 10.77 21.29 10.10
N ILE A 56 11.76 20.43 9.80
CA ILE A 56 13.18 20.83 9.82
C ILE A 56 13.79 20.96 8.42
N GLY A 57 13.10 20.50 7.37
CA GLY A 57 13.55 20.57 5.98
C GLY A 57 14.71 19.62 5.63
N SER A 58 15.00 18.61 6.49
CA SER A 58 16.07 17.63 6.29
C SER A 58 15.66 16.26 6.88
N GLY A 59 16.37 15.19 6.55
CA GLY A 59 16.08 13.83 7.03
C GLY A 59 15.46 12.92 5.98
N VAL A 60 15.47 13.30 4.70
CA VAL A 60 14.97 12.48 3.58
C VAL A 60 15.70 11.14 3.53
N GLU A 61 16.98 11.12 3.86
CA GLU A 61 17.79 9.88 3.96
C GLU A 61 17.24 8.93 5.02
N VAL A 62 16.71 9.45 6.12
CA VAL A 62 16.10 8.65 7.20
C VAL A 62 14.81 8.00 6.70
N GLU A 63 13.99 8.76 5.96
CA GLU A 63 12.76 8.25 5.35
C GLU A 63 13.06 7.17 4.32
N HIS A 64 14.05 7.39 3.44
CA HIS A 64 14.43 6.43 2.41
C HIS A 64 14.88 5.10 3.00
N VAL A 65 15.79 5.11 3.99
CA VAL A 65 16.28 3.88 4.62
C VAL A 65 15.17 3.17 5.40
N ALA A 66 14.33 3.91 6.13
CA ALA A 66 13.19 3.35 6.85
C ALA A 66 12.16 2.73 5.88
N SER A 67 11.83 3.42 4.80
CA SER A 67 10.91 2.93 3.77
C SER A 67 11.44 1.68 3.08
N ALA A 68 12.73 1.64 2.76
CA ALA A 68 13.38 0.47 2.16
C ALA A 68 13.33 -0.74 3.10
N ALA A 69 13.61 -0.57 4.39
CA ALA A 69 13.56 -1.64 5.37
C ALA A 69 12.14 -2.20 5.54
N VAL A 70 11.12 -1.33 5.61
CA VAL A 70 9.71 -1.74 5.67
C VAL A 70 9.32 -2.49 4.40
N LEU A 71 9.67 -1.97 3.22
CA LEU A 71 9.38 -2.61 1.94
C LEU A 71 9.97 -4.02 1.86
N GLN A 72 11.22 -4.17 2.27
CA GLN A 72 11.89 -5.47 2.28
C GLN A 72 11.20 -6.44 3.23
N ALA A 73 10.84 -6.01 4.44
CA ALA A 73 10.11 -6.86 5.39
C ALA A 73 8.75 -7.31 4.84
N LEU A 74 7.97 -6.42 4.23
CA LEU A 74 6.69 -6.76 3.60
C LEU A 74 6.86 -7.79 2.47
N ARG A 75 7.94 -7.71 1.71
CA ARG A 75 8.26 -8.62 0.61
C ARG A 75 8.76 -10.00 1.04
N THR A 76 9.07 -10.20 2.34
CA THR A 76 9.37 -11.54 2.86
C THR A 76 8.13 -12.41 3.02
N VAL A 77 6.94 -11.82 3.05
CA VAL A 77 5.68 -12.57 3.12
C VAL A 77 5.51 -13.39 1.82
N PRO A 78 5.41 -14.71 1.90
CA PRO A 78 5.29 -15.55 0.72
C PRO A 78 4.04 -15.20 -0.07
N ARG A 79 4.18 -15.06 -1.38
CA ARG A 79 3.03 -14.85 -2.26
C ARG A 79 2.27 -16.17 -2.45
N SER A 80 0.93 -16.06 -2.58
CA SER A 80 0.10 -17.20 -2.94
C SER A 80 0.60 -17.84 -4.24
N SER A 81 0.70 -19.15 -4.24
CA SER A 81 0.97 -19.97 -5.43
C SER A 81 -0.30 -20.55 -6.07
N ARG A 82 -1.47 -20.18 -5.57
CA ARG A 82 -2.75 -20.66 -6.11
C ARG A 82 -2.91 -20.22 -7.57
N MET A 83 -3.61 -21.04 -8.31
CA MET A 83 -4.13 -20.69 -9.65
C MET A 83 -5.58 -20.26 -9.49
N GLY A 84 -5.98 -19.19 -10.13
CA GLY A 84 -7.37 -18.71 -10.02
C GLY A 84 -7.55 -17.26 -10.43
N VAL A 85 -8.64 -16.67 -10.00
CA VAL A 85 -8.99 -15.29 -10.26
C VAL A 85 -7.99 -14.36 -9.56
N LEU A 86 -7.54 -13.33 -10.25
CA LEU A 86 -6.74 -12.27 -9.64
C LEU A 86 -7.63 -11.45 -8.71
N ALA A 87 -7.46 -11.63 -7.39
CA ALA A 87 -8.28 -10.97 -6.39
C ALA A 87 -8.08 -9.43 -6.42
N ALA A 88 -6.83 -8.97 -6.54
CA ALA A 88 -6.56 -7.54 -6.58
C ALA A 88 -5.46 -7.14 -7.55
N LEU A 89 -5.71 -6.04 -8.28
CA LEU A 89 -4.71 -5.25 -8.97
C LEU A 89 -4.47 -3.96 -8.17
N LEU A 90 -3.24 -3.76 -7.72
CA LEU A 90 -2.85 -2.61 -6.92
C LEU A 90 -2.03 -1.65 -7.77
N SER A 91 -2.41 -0.39 -7.80
CA SER A 91 -1.75 0.63 -8.61
C SER A 91 -1.64 1.95 -7.85
N THR A 92 -0.62 2.73 -8.17
CA THR A 92 -0.61 4.14 -7.79
C THR A 92 -1.30 4.99 -8.86
N ALA A 93 -1.75 6.17 -8.45
CA ALA A 93 -2.12 7.23 -9.39
C ALA A 93 -0.91 7.62 -10.27
N PRO A 94 -1.12 8.27 -11.45
CA PRO A 94 -0.03 8.84 -12.23
C PRO A 94 0.86 9.75 -11.37
N GLU A 95 2.18 9.66 -11.57
CA GLU A 95 3.22 10.41 -10.84
C GLU A 95 3.29 10.14 -9.31
N GLU A 96 2.44 9.29 -8.76
CA GLU A 96 2.49 8.89 -7.35
C GLU A 96 3.64 7.90 -7.09
N GLN A 97 4.45 8.19 -6.07
CA GLN A 97 5.63 7.37 -5.73
C GLN A 97 5.46 6.54 -4.44
N HIS A 98 4.47 6.85 -3.62
CA HIS A 98 4.24 6.18 -2.34
C HIS A 98 3.60 4.80 -2.54
N VAL A 99 4.42 3.76 -2.62
CA VAL A 99 3.96 2.37 -2.85
C VAL A 99 3.76 1.56 -1.58
N LEU A 100 4.35 1.96 -0.46
CA LEU A 100 4.34 1.17 0.78
C LEU A 100 2.94 0.77 1.25
N PRO A 101 1.91 1.63 1.20
CA PRO A 101 0.56 1.23 1.58
C PRO A 101 -0.01 0.11 0.70
N LEU A 102 0.32 0.10 -0.60
CA LEU A 102 -0.07 -0.96 -1.53
C LEU A 102 0.72 -2.25 -1.27
N GLU A 103 2.00 -2.16 -0.95
CA GLU A 103 2.82 -3.33 -0.58
C GLU A 103 2.33 -3.94 0.74
N ALA A 104 1.91 -3.11 1.72
CA ALA A 104 1.29 -3.59 2.95
C ALA A 104 -0.04 -4.31 2.68
N LEU A 105 -0.90 -3.75 1.81
CA LEU A 105 -2.13 -4.42 1.39
C LEU A 105 -1.82 -5.74 0.68
N GLY A 106 -0.90 -5.73 -0.29
CA GLY A 106 -0.51 -6.93 -1.02
C GLY A 106 0.06 -8.02 -0.12
N ALA A 107 0.95 -7.67 0.83
CA ALA A 107 1.49 -8.61 1.80
C ALA A 107 0.37 -9.18 2.71
N SER A 108 -0.57 -8.33 3.16
CA SER A 108 -1.73 -8.79 3.94
C SER A 108 -2.65 -9.73 3.14
N LEU A 109 -2.84 -9.47 1.84
CA LEU A 109 -3.58 -10.37 0.95
C LEU A 109 -2.85 -11.69 0.75
N SER A 110 -1.51 -11.69 0.74
CA SER A 110 -0.71 -12.92 0.71
C SER A 110 -0.90 -13.76 1.98
N GLU A 111 -1.02 -13.14 3.17
CA GLU A 111 -1.36 -13.84 4.42
C GLU A 111 -2.74 -14.51 4.37
N GLN A 112 -3.64 -14.03 3.49
CA GLN A 112 -4.97 -14.61 3.24
C GLN A 112 -4.98 -15.55 2.01
N ASP A 113 -3.81 -15.92 1.51
CA ASP A 113 -3.62 -16.77 0.31
C ASP A 113 -4.32 -16.22 -0.96
N CYS A 114 -4.48 -14.90 -1.06
CA CYS A 114 -5.07 -14.22 -2.21
C CYS A 114 -4.04 -13.92 -3.30
N LEU A 115 -4.45 -14.07 -4.57
CA LEU A 115 -3.66 -13.62 -5.72
C LEU A 115 -3.78 -12.12 -5.91
N TRP A 116 -2.66 -11.44 -6.00
CA TRP A 116 -2.62 -10.01 -6.29
C TRP A 116 -1.45 -9.64 -7.18
N ARG A 117 -1.55 -8.49 -7.85
CA ARG A 117 -0.48 -7.89 -8.64
C ARG A 117 -0.34 -6.41 -8.27
N SER A 118 0.88 -5.90 -8.33
CA SER A 118 1.16 -4.47 -8.20
C SER A 118 1.80 -3.96 -9.48
N LEU A 119 1.35 -2.81 -9.95
CA LEU A 119 1.96 -2.11 -11.07
C LEU A 119 3.09 -1.19 -10.62
N GLY A 120 3.27 -1.02 -9.31
CA GLY A 120 4.34 -0.17 -8.74
C GLY A 120 3.98 1.32 -8.72
N ALA A 121 5.04 2.15 -8.79
CA ALA A 121 4.94 3.61 -8.72
C ALA A 121 4.71 4.24 -10.09
N ARG A 122 4.13 5.46 -10.10
CA ARG A 122 4.01 6.34 -11.26
C ARG A 122 3.36 5.67 -12.47
N VAL A 123 2.26 4.97 -12.25
CA VAL A 123 1.60 4.19 -13.30
C VAL A 123 0.82 5.12 -14.24
N PRO A 124 1.19 5.20 -15.54
CA PRO A 124 0.43 6.01 -16.49
C PRO A 124 -1.02 5.50 -16.60
N SER A 125 -1.97 6.41 -16.73
CA SER A 125 -3.40 6.08 -16.83
C SER A 125 -3.70 5.00 -17.88
N ARG A 126 -3.09 5.12 -19.06
CA ARG A 126 -3.26 4.13 -20.13
C ARG A 126 -2.75 2.75 -19.74
N ALA A 127 -1.59 2.67 -19.07
CA ALA A 127 -1.02 1.40 -18.64
C ALA A 127 -1.92 0.72 -17.58
N LEU A 128 -2.52 1.50 -16.68
CA LEU A 128 -3.50 1.00 -15.72
C LEU A 128 -4.74 0.43 -16.45
N CYS A 129 -5.33 1.17 -17.40
CA CYS A 129 -6.48 0.72 -18.18
C CYS A 129 -6.17 -0.57 -18.95
N ASP A 130 -5.02 -0.64 -19.62
CA ASP A 130 -4.62 -1.81 -20.39
C ASP A 130 -4.39 -3.03 -19.47
N ALA A 131 -3.80 -2.82 -18.29
CA ALA A 131 -3.59 -3.88 -17.29
C ALA A 131 -4.91 -4.44 -16.73
N VAL A 132 -5.88 -3.57 -16.44
CA VAL A 132 -7.20 -3.98 -15.94
C VAL A 132 -7.93 -4.84 -16.98
N VAL A 133 -7.90 -4.45 -18.25
CA VAL A 133 -8.52 -5.23 -19.34
C VAL A 133 -7.83 -6.59 -19.52
N LEU A 134 -6.50 -6.61 -19.44
CA LEU A 134 -5.71 -7.83 -19.62
C LEU A 134 -5.88 -8.83 -18.46
N LEU A 135 -5.81 -8.31 -17.21
CA LEU A 135 -5.73 -9.14 -16.02
C LEU A 135 -7.09 -9.50 -15.43
N ARG A 136 -8.12 -8.70 -15.71
CA ARG A 136 -9.50 -8.87 -15.21
C ARG A 136 -9.54 -9.14 -13.70
N PRO A 137 -8.95 -8.27 -12.86
CA PRO A 137 -8.95 -8.47 -11.42
C PRO A 137 -10.37 -8.32 -10.85
N ALA A 138 -10.67 -9.01 -9.76
CA ALA A 138 -11.92 -8.80 -9.04
C ALA A 138 -12.01 -7.37 -8.50
N VAL A 139 -10.91 -6.87 -7.92
CA VAL A 139 -10.80 -5.50 -7.39
C VAL A 139 -9.59 -4.79 -8.00
N THR A 140 -9.76 -3.55 -8.44
CA THR A 140 -8.66 -2.64 -8.77
C THR A 140 -8.61 -1.53 -7.74
N LEU A 141 -7.50 -1.41 -6.99
CA LEU A 141 -7.33 -0.38 -5.98
C LEU A 141 -6.22 0.60 -6.39
N VAL A 142 -6.56 1.90 -6.40
CA VAL A 142 -5.64 2.98 -6.78
C VAL A 142 -5.31 3.85 -5.58
N TRP A 143 -4.03 3.93 -5.25
CA TRP A 143 -3.51 4.76 -4.18
C TRP A 143 -3.10 6.14 -4.69
N ALA A 144 -3.44 7.19 -3.94
CA ALA A 144 -2.92 8.54 -4.12
C ALA A 144 -2.67 9.22 -2.77
N HIS A 145 -1.50 9.82 -2.61
CA HIS A 145 -1.15 10.60 -1.42
C HIS A 145 -1.61 12.05 -1.52
N ARG A 146 -1.65 12.62 -2.73
CA ARG A 146 -1.98 14.02 -3.00
C ARG A 146 -3.24 14.11 -3.87
N ALA A 147 -4.04 15.15 -3.63
CA ALA A 147 -5.32 15.35 -4.34
C ALA A 147 -5.14 15.67 -5.85
N ASP A 148 -4.08 16.38 -6.20
CA ASP A 148 -3.75 16.67 -7.60
C ASP A 148 -3.41 15.40 -8.40
N LEU A 149 -2.77 14.42 -7.75
CA LEU A 149 -2.46 13.12 -8.37
C LEU A 149 -3.71 12.24 -8.47
N ALA A 150 -4.55 12.24 -7.42
CA ALA A 150 -5.81 11.51 -7.41
C ALA A 150 -6.74 11.95 -8.55
N ALA A 151 -6.84 13.25 -8.80
CA ALA A 151 -7.65 13.84 -9.87
C ALA A 151 -7.24 13.39 -11.29
N GLY A 152 -6.01 12.91 -11.46
CA GLY A 152 -5.50 12.39 -12.74
C GLY A 152 -5.88 10.94 -13.05
N VAL A 153 -6.56 10.24 -12.13
CA VAL A 153 -6.96 8.84 -12.33
C VAL A 153 -8.24 8.76 -13.17
N PRO A 154 -8.26 8.01 -14.29
CA PRO A 154 -9.38 7.95 -15.21
C PRO A 154 -10.46 6.96 -14.74
N LEU A 155 -11.14 7.26 -13.62
CA LEU A 155 -12.11 6.34 -12.98
C LEU A 155 -13.25 5.93 -13.91
N GLU A 156 -13.80 6.86 -14.68
CA GLU A 156 -14.88 6.59 -15.63
C GLU A 156 -14.42 5.66 -16.77
N GLU A 157 -13.21 5.87 -17.30
CA GLU A 157 -12.67 5.01 -18.34
C GLU A 157 -12.40 3.60 -17.82
N LEU A 158 -11.87 3.48 -16.60
CA LEU A 158 -11.65 2.19 -15.94
C LEU A 158 -12.97 1.42 -15.75
N ASN A 159 -14.02 2.12 -15.29
CA ASN A 159 -15.35 1.53 -15.12
C ASN A 159 -15.98 1.10 -16.45
N ALA A 160 -15.79 1.89 -17.51
CA ALA A 160 -16.33 1.57 -18.83
C ALA A 160 -15.63 0.39 -19.53
N ARG A 161 -14.38 0.08 -19.14
CA ARG A 161 -13.53 -0.92 -19.82
C ARG A 161 -13.49 -2.28 -19.12
N SER A 162 -14.04 -2.40 -17.92
CA SER A 162 -13.94 -3.64 -17.13
C SER A 162 -15.02 -3.77 -16.07
N ASP A 163 -15.31 -4.99 -15.67
CA ASP A 163 -16.23 -5.34 -14.58
C ASP A 163 -15.55 -5.36 -13.20
N THR A 164 -14.29 -4.90 -13.09
CA THR A 164 -13.57 -4.85 -11.82
C THR A 164 -14.24 -3.92 -10.83
N LEU A 165 -14.33 -4.29 -9.57
CA LEU A 165 -14.72 -3.32 -8.54
C LEU A 165 -13.61 -2.28 -8.39
N LEU A 166 -13.94 -1.01 -8.62
CA LEU A 166 -12.98 0.07 -8.44
C LEU A 166 -12.94 0.53 -6.98
N ALA A 167 -11.75 0.61 -6.43
CA ALA A 167 -11.49 1.15 -5.11
C ALA A 167 -10.37 2.17 -5.15
N VAL A 168 -10.44 3.15 -4.25
CA VAL A 168 -9.41 4.18 -4.09
C VAL A 168 -9.01 4.29 -2.63
N ALA A 169 -7.74 4.53 -2.37
CA ALA A 169 -7.21 4.68 -1.01
C ALA A 169 -6.12 5.74 -0.92
N GLY A 170 -5.92 6.26 0.26
CA GLY A 170 -4.93 7.31 0.54
C GLY A 170 -5.54 8.69 0.78
N PRO A 171 -4.73 9.60 1.37
CA PRO A 171 -5.20 10.94 1.75
C PRO A 171 -5.54 11.82 0.54
N GLY A 172 -4.96 11.54 -0.64
CA GLY A 172 -5.22 12.29 -1.85
C GLY A 172 -6.67 12.26 -2.33
N TRP A 173 -7.44 11.27 -1.89
CA TRP A 173 -8.86 11.16 -2.21
C TRP A 173 -9.77 11.89 -1.22
N ALA A 174 -9.18 12.46 -0.13
CA ALA A 174 -9.95 13.20 0.85
C ALA A 174 -10.56 14.47 0.22
N GLY A 175 -11.87 14.67 0.41
CA GLY A 175 -12.56 15.85 -0.10
C GLY A 175 -12.89 15.83 -1.60
N LEU A 176 -12.47 14.79 -2.35
CA LEU A 176 -12.89 14.60 -3.73
C LEU A 176 -14.26 13.92 -3.78
N SER A 177 -15.14 14.41 -4.67
CA SER A 177 -16.39 13.73 -5.01
C SER A 177 -16.04 12.51 -5.86
N LEU A 178 -16.48 11.33 -5.43
CA LEU A 178 -16.25 10.08 -6.13
C LEU A 178 -17.55 9.58 -6.77
N PRO A 179 -17.48 8.96 -7.97
CA PRO A 179 -18.62 8.27 -8.54
C PRO A 179 -19.14 7.16 -7.63
N ASP A 180 -20.45 6.87 -7.68
CA ASP A 180 -21.12 5.88 -6.83
C ASP A 180 -20.57 4.44 -7.00
N PHE A 181 -19.99 4.14 -8.15
CA PHE A 181 -19.38 2.86 -8.43
C PHE A 181 -17.98 2.68 -7.79
N VAL A 182 -17.39 3.72 -7.19
CA VAL A 182 -16.06 3.66 -6.56
C VAL A 182 -16.19 3.41 -5.07
N ARG A 183 -15.44 2.48 -4.54
CA ARG A 183 -15.33 2.22 -3.09
C ARG A 183 -14.11 2.93 -2.50
N ARG A 184 -14.23 3.36 -1.26
CA ARG A 184 -13.13 4.02 -0.53
C ARG A 184 -12.96 3.41 0.86
N PRO A 185 -12.21 2.31 0.99
CA PRO A 185 -11.89 1.74 2.28
C PRO A 185 -11.03 2.73 3.10
N ALA A 186 -11.41 2.95 4.36
CA ALA A 186 -10.77 3.93 5.22
C ALA A 186 -9.48 3.41 5.88
N THR A 187 -9.30 2.09 5.97
CA THR A 187 -8.18 1.45 6.66
C THR A 187 -7.64 0.27 5.84
N LEU A 188 -6.42 -0.18 6.19
CA LEU A 188 -5.85 -1.40 5.60
C LEU A 188 -6.78 -2.60 5.79
N THR A 189 -7.35 -2.79 6.98
CA THR A 189 -8.30 -3.86 7.27
C THR A 189 -9.53 -3.79 6.37
N ALA A 190 -10.14 -2.60 6.25
CA ALA A 190 -11.30 -2.42 5.37
C ALA A 190 -10.97 -2.67 3.89
N ALA A 191 -9.75 -2.38 3.45
CA ALA A 191 -9.30 -2.70 2.09
C ALA A 191 -9.14 -4.21 1.87
N ILE A 192 -8.61 -4.93 2.86
CA ILE A 192 -8.52 -6.40 2.83
C ILE A 192 -9.93 -7.01 2.77
N GLU A 193 -10.83 -6.60 3.67
CA GLU A 193 -12.22 -7.07 3.71
C GLU A 193 -12.94 -6.84 2.39
N LEU A 194 -12.73 -5.66 1.76
CA LEU A 194 -13.30 -5.34 0.46
C LEU A 194 -12.83 -6.33 -0.62
N VAL A 195 -11.54 -6.64 -0.66
CA VAL A 195 -10.98 -7.59 -1.63
C VAL A 195 -11.52 -9.00 -1.38
N LEU A 196 -11.51 -9.46 -0.12
CA LEU A 196 -12.01 -10.79 0.24
C LEU A 196 -13.48 -10.99 -0.10
N ALA A 197 -14.29 -9.96 0.08
CA ALA A 197 -15.73 -10.02 -0.22
C ALA A 197 -16.05 -10.08 -1.73
N HIS A 198 -15.10 -9.75 -2.60
CA HIS A 198 -15.29 -9.69 -4.06
C HIS A 198 -14.41 -10.67 -4.83
N SER A 199 -13.47 -11.33 -4.15
CA SER A 199 -12.74 -12.46 -4.71
C SER A 199 -13.42 -13.75 -4.27
N ASP A 200 -13.88 -14.57 -5.22
CA ASP A 200 -14.35 -15.93 -4.95
C ASP A 200 -13.18 -16.77 -4.43
N VAL A 201 -12.81 -16.59 -3.17
CA VAL A 201 -11.74 -17.33 -2.48
C VAL A 201 -12.34 -18.46 -1.66
#